data_1f92d70621980cd5c3247e59bfcaaa0d
#
_entry.id   1f92d70621980cd5c3247e59bfcaaa0d
#
_cell.length_a   1.000
_cell.length_b   1.000
_cell.length_c   1.000
_cell.angle_alpha   90.00
_cell.angle_beta   90.00
_cell.angle_gamma   90.00
#
_symmetry.space_group_name_H-M   'P 1'
#
loop_
_entity.id
_entity.type
_entity.pdbx_description
1 polymer ?
#
loop_
_entity_poly.entity_id
_entity_poly.type
_entity_poly.pdbx_seq_one_letter_code
_entity_poly.pdbx_strand_id
1 'polypeptide(L)'
;MTRPLVLPLSRCTDLALVGGKAIGLARLLAAGFPVPHGICVTTEAYEQCLRLSGIAPDEDWRKACALSGKERESALSDCQARIRKTDNSNLAAQWLEALQALDVPPATRWAVRSSATNEDAGRTSF
;
A
#
# COMPACT_ATOMS: atom_id res chain seq x y z
N MET A 1 -8.54 18.52 2.71
CA MET A 1 -8.88 17.22 3.31
C MET A 1 -7.72 16.25 3.11
N THR A 2 -7.29 15.64 4.16
CA THR A 2 -6.27 14.59 4.09
C THR A 2 -6.90 13.30 3.57
N ARG A 3 -6.21 12.63 2.63
CA ARG A 3 -6.64 11.32 2.16
C ARG A 3 -6.39 10.27 3.24
N PRO A 4 -7.26 9.26 3.38
CA PRO A 4 -7.09 8.24 4.40
C PRO A 4 -5.87 7.36 4.12
N LEU A 5 -5.15 6.99 5.18
CA LEU A 5 -4.00 6.08 5.07
C LEU A 5 -4.43 4.60 5.03
N VAL A 6 -5.56 4.29 5.64
CA VAL A 6 -6.12 2.94 5.72
C VAL A 6 -7.62 2.99 5.47
N LEU A 7 -8.13 2.05 4.69
CA LEU A 7 -9.55 1.91 4.39
C LEU A 7 -10.01 0.45 4.59
N PRO A 8 -11.21 0.22 5.14
CA PRO A 8 -11.81 -1.11 5.05
C PRO A 8 -12.13 -1.45 3.60
N LEU A 9 -12.12 -2.73 3.23
CA LEU A 9 -12.37 -3.17 1.85
C LEU A 9 -13.69 -2.65 1.28
N SER A 10 -14.73 -2.54 2.12
CA SER A 10 -16.03 -2.01 1.71
C SER A 10 -16.00 -0.56 1.21
N ARG A 11 -14.94 0.19 1.53
CA ARG A 11 -14.76 1.59 1.13
C ARG A 11 -13.68 1.79 0.05
N CYS A 12 -13.15 0.72 -0.51
CA CYS A 12 -12.13 0.76 -1.55
C CYS A 12 -12.76 0.98 -2.93
N THR A 13 -13.07 2.23 -3.25
CA THR A 13 -13.77 2.61 -4.50
C THR A 13 -12.92 3.44 -5.47
N ASP A 14 -11.80 3.98 -5.02
CA ASP A 14 -10.89 4.80 -5.82
C ASP A 14 -9.64 4.00 -6.23
N LEU A 15 -9.53 3.67 -7.52
CA LEU A 15 -8.42 2.90 -8.08
C LEU A 15 -7.05 3.53 -7.78
N ALA A 16 -6.94 4.84 -7.90
CA ALA A 16 -5.69 5.56 -7.67
C ALA A 16 -5.24 5.49 -6.19
N LEU A 17 -6.19 5.26 -5.28
CA LEU A 17 -5.93 5.22 -3.84
C LEU A 17 -5.66 3.79 -3.34
N VAL A 18 -6.33 2.79 -3.89
CA VAL A 18 -6.33 1.44 -3.31
C VAL A 18 -5.82 0.33 -4.25
N GLY A 19 -5.68 0.61 -5.53
CA GLY A 19 -5.23 -0.35 -6.52
C GLY A 19 -6.31 -1.36 -6.97
N GLY A 20 -5.97 -2.14 -8.01
CA GLY A 20 -6.92 -3.02 -8.70
C GLY A 20 -7.44 -4.18 -7.85
N LYS A 21 -6.58 -4.83 -7.07
CA LYS A 21 -6.99 -5.96 -6.22
C LYS A 21 -7.99 -5.55 -5.15
N ALA A 22 -7.74 -4.41 -4.49
CA ALA A 22 -8.65 -3.92 -3.46
C ALA A 22 -10.01 -3.53 -4.04
N ILE A 23 -10.04 -2.88 -5.21
CA ILE A 23 -11.30 -2.59 -5.92
C ILE A 23 -12.03 -3.87 -6.31
N GLY A 24 -11.33 -4.87 -6.84
CA GLY A 24 -11.91 -6.16 -7.19
C GLY A 24 -12.61 -6.82 -5.99
N LEU A 25 -11.92 -6.85 -4.85
CA LEU A 25 -12.50 -7.40 -3.61
C LEU A 25 -13.68 -6.56 -3.11
N ALA A 26 -13.60 -5.24 -3.17
CA ALA A 26 -14.70 -4.35 -2.78
C ALA A 26 -15.95 -4.56 -3.66
N ARG A 27 -15.78 -4.75 -4.96
CA ARG A 27 -16.87 -5.05 -5.89
C ARG A 27 -17.53 -6.39 -5.60
N LEU A 28 -16.73 -7.42 -5.34
CA LEU A 28 -17.25 -8.73 -4.95
C LEU A 28 -18.04 -8.65 -3.64
N LEU A 29 -17.50 -7.92 -2.66
CA LEU A 29 -18.17 -7.69 -1.38
C LEU A 29 -19.52 -6.97 -1.57
N ALA A 30 -19.54 -5.91 -2.37
CA ALA A 30 -20.76 -5.17 -2.70
C ALA A 30 -21.81 -6.01 -3.45
N ALA A 31 -21.36 -6.99 -4.24
CA ALA A 31 -22.23 -7.94 -4.94
C ALA A 31 -22.74 -9.10 -4.07
N GLY A 32 -22.37 -9.12 -2.78
CA GLY A 32 -22.85 -10.14 -1.83
C GLY A 32 -22.03 -11.43 -1.81
N PHE A 33 -20.87 -11.46 -2.47
CA PHE A 33 -19.96 -12.62 -2.39
C PHE A 33 -19.29 -12.71 -1.01
N PRO A 34 -18.97 -13.93 -0.53
CA PRO A 34 -18.32 -14.13 0.76
C PRO A 34 -16.83 -13.75 0.72
N VAL A 35 -16.55 -12.46 0.74
CA VAL A 35 -15.18 -11.90 0.80
C VAL A 35 -14.75 -11.82 2.26
N PRO A 36 -13.55 -12.33 2.62
CA PRO A 36 -13.01 -12.17 3.96
C PRO A 36 -12.89 -10.69 4.37
N HIS A 37 -13.06 -10.41 5.65
CA HIS A 37 -12.81 -9.07 6.18
C HIS A 37 -11.37 -8.64 5.90
N GLY A 38 -11.18 -7.38 5.59
CA GLY A 38 -9.86 -6.85 5.30
C GLY A 38 -9.81 -5.34 5.25
N ILE A 39 -8.60 -4.84 5.22
CA ILE A 39 -8.28 -3.42 5.07
C ILE A 39 -7.30 -3.23 3.93
N CYS A 40 -7.26 -2.04 3.38
CA CYS A 40 -6.28 -1.61 2.40
C CYS A 40 -5.44 -0.46 2.97
N VAL A 41 -4.13 -0.60 2.95
CA VAL A 41 -3.19 0.51 3.14
C VAL A 41 -3.09 1.24 1.82
N THR A 42 -3.36 2.53 1.81
CA THR A 42 -3.56 3.31 0.58
C THR A 42 -2.26 3.81 -0.03
N THR A 43 -2.33 4.30 -1.27
CA THR A 43 -1.21 5.00 -1.91
C THR A 43 -0.80 6.26 -1.15
N GLU A 44 -1.73 6.93 -0.46
CA GLU A 44 -1.40 8.08 0.40
C GLU A 44 -0.49 7.67 1.56
N ALA A 45 -0.69 6.49 2.15
CA ALA A 45 0.20 5.97 3.18
C ALA A 45 1.62 5.73 2.62
N TYR A 46 1.71 5.19 1.41
CA TYR A 46 2.99 5.01 0.72
C TYR A 46 3.69 6.36 0.45
N GLU A 47 2.98 7.32 -0.10
CA GLU A 47 3.50 8.66 -0.36
C GLU A 47 3.94 9.38 0.93
N GLN A 48 3.18 9.23 2.00
CA GLN A 48 3.56 9.76 3.30
C GLN A 48 4.85 9.12 3.82
N CYS A 49 4.98 7.81 3.69
CA CYS A 49 6.21 7.11 4.08
C CYS A 49 7.42 7.62 3.30
N LEU A 50 7.28 7.82 1.99
CA LEU A 50 8.35 8.37 1.16
C LEU A 50 8.72 9.80 1.58
N ARG A 51 7.74 10.67 1.81
CA ARG A 51 7.98 12.04 2.30
C ARG A 51 8.75 12.04 3.63
N LEU A 52 8.33 11.21 4.57
CA LEU A 52 8.99 11.06 5.87
C LEU A 52 10.41 10.48 5.76
N SER A 53 10.63 9.63 4.77
CA SER A 53 11.96 9.09 4.47
C SER A 53 12.88 10.10 3.76
N GLY A 54 12.35 11.25 3.35
CA GLY A 54 13.05 12.23 2.55
C GLY A 54 13.35 11.76 1.12
N ILE A 55 12.54 10.85 0.60
CA ILE A 55 12.64 10.34 -0.77
C ILE A 55 11.66 11.09 -1.66
N ALA A 56 12.17 11.68 -2.74
CA ALA A 56 11.38 12.25 -3.82
C ALA A 56 11.29 11.24 -4.97
N PRO A 57 10.17 10.53 -5.16
CA PRO A 57 10.11 9.40 -6.10
C PRO A 57 10.53 9.76 -7.52
N ASP A 58 10.04 10.88 -8.04
CA ASP A 58 10.34 11.33 -9.40
C ASP A 58 11.82 11.68 -9.61
N GLU A 59 12.52 12.08 -8.56
CA GLU A 59 13.94 12.45 -8.63
C GLU A 59 14.83 11.28 -8.25
N ASP A 60 14.60 10.69 -7.07
CA ASP A 60 15.48 9.64 -6.52
C ASP A 60 15.39 8.34 -7.33
N TRP A 61 14.19 7.91 -7.73
CA TRP A 61 14.03 6.73 -8.59
C TRP A 61 14.60 6.96 -9.98
N ARG A 62 14.39 8.14 -10.55
CA ARG A 62 14.96 8.48 -11.87
C ARG A 62 16.47 8.48 -11.85
N LYS A 63 17.08 9.06 -10.82
CA LYS A 63 18.53 9.03 -10.62
C LYS A 63 19.05 7.60 -10.48
N ALA A 64 18.42 6.78 -9.64
CA ALA A 64 18.80 5.39 -9.45
C ALA A 64 18.66 4.57 -10.74
N CYS A 65 17.60 4.78 -11.51
CA CYS A 65 17.38 4.10 -12.79
C CYS A 65 18.38 4.50 -13.87
N ALA A 66 18.95 5.71 -13.81
CA ALA A 66 19.98 6.18 -14.72
C ALA A 66 21.35 5.54 -14.42
N LEU A 67 21.56 5.00 -13.24
CA LEU A 67 22.78 4.28 -12.85
C LEU A 67 22.74 2.83 -13.33
N SER A 68 23.86 2.14 -13.28
CA SER A 68 23.99 0.73 -13.63
C SER A 68 24.83 -0.04 -12.63
N GLY A 69 24.73 -1.37 -12.63
CA GLY A 69 25.53 -2.26 -11.80
C GLY A 69 25.50 -1.91 -10.31
N LYS A 70 26.67 -1.91 -9.68
CA LYS A 70 26.82 -1.67 -8.23
C LYS A 70 26.37 -0.28 -7.78
N GLU A 71 26.50 0.73 -8.63
CA GLU A 71 26.04 2.09 -8.31
C GLU A 71 24.52 2.15 -8.17
N ARG A 72 23.79 1.48 -9.06
CA ARG A 72 22.33 1.36 -8.96
C ARG A 72 21.92 0.59 -7.70
N GLU A 73 22.55 -0.55 -7.45
CA GLU A 73 22.30 -1.35 -6.25
C GLU A 73 22.53 -0.55 -4.98
N SER A 74 23.61 0.21 -4.91
CA SER A 74 23.93 1.07 -3.76
C SER A 74 22.88 2.16 -3.57
N ALA A 75 22.45 2.84 -4.63
CA ALA A 75 21.45 3.89 -4.58
C ALA A 75 20.08 3.35 -4.11
N LEU A 76 19.65 2.20 -4.63
CA LEU A 76 18.39 1.55 -4.23
C LEU A 76 18.46 1.02 -2.80
N SER A 77 19.59 0.46 -2.39
CA SER A 77 19.83 0.01 -1.02
C SER A 77 19.78 1.16 -0.01
N ASP A 78 20.30 2.32 -0.36
CA ASP A 78 20.21 3.53 0.46
C ASP A 78 18.75 3.97 0.64
N CYS A 79 17.97 4.02 -0.43
CA CYS A 79 16.55 4.32 -0.37
C CYS A 79 15.79 3.33 0.53
N GLN A 80 16.07 2.03 0.39
CA GLN A 80 15.45 1.00 1.24
C GLN A 80 15.82 1.19 2.72
N ALA A 81 17.06 1.52 3.03
CA ALA A 81 17.50 1.77 4.39
C ALA A 81 16.80 2.98 5.01
N ARG A 82 16.62 4.04 4.23
CA ARG A 82 15.89 5.25 4.64
C ARG A 82 14.41 4.94 4.94
N ILE A 83 13.75 4.16 4.08
CA ILE A 83 12.36 3.72 4.30
C ILE A 83 12.26 2.89 5.58
N ARG A 84 13.17 1.93 5.80
CA ARG A 84 13.15 1.08 7.00
C ARG A 84 13.36 1.84 8.31
N LYS A 85 14.07 2.96 8.28
CA LYS A 85 14.34 3.81 9.45
C LYS A 85 13.22 4.83 9.70
N THR A 86 12.28 4.97 8.79
CA THR A 86 11.22 5.96 8.90
C THR A 86 10.26 5.60 10.03
N ASP A 87 9.91 6.59 10.84
CA ASP A 87 8.89 6.44 11.87
C ASP A 87 7.50 6.43 11.22
N ASN A 88 6.90 5.26 11.16
CA ASN A 88 5.56 5.03 10.65
C ASN A 88 4.54 4.79 11.79
N SER A 89 4.79 5.27 12.99
CA SER A 89 3.93 5.04 14.16
C SER A 89 2.48 5.51 13.95
N ASN A 90 2.29 6.62 13.25
CA ASN A 90 0.96 7.11 12.90
C ASN A 90 0.20 6.13 11.97
N LEU A 91 0.86 5.62 10.95
CA LEU A 91 0.28 4.61 10.07
C LEU A 91 -0.02 3.32 10.83
N ALA A 92 0.90 2.87 11.67
CA ALA A 92 0.72 1.67 12.49
C ALA A 92 -0.48 1.79 13.44
N ALA A 93 -0.68 2.95 14.06
CA ALA A 93 -1.83 3.21 14.92
C ALA A 93 -3.15 3.14 14.14
N GLN A 94 -3.24 3.79 12.98
CA GLN A 94 -4.43 3.77 12.14
C GLN A 94 -4.71 2.36 11.58
N TRP A 95 -3.68 1.63 11.22
CA TRP A 95 -3.79 0.24 10.78
C TRP A 95 -4.34 -0.66 11.87
N LEU A 96 -3.80 -0.56 13.07
CA LEU A 96 -4.26 -1.35 14.22
C LEU A 96 -5.72 -1.02 14.57
N GLU A 97 -6.08 0.25 14.59
CA GLU A 97 -7.46 0.70 14.83
C GLU A 97 -8.42 0.12 13.76
N ALA A 98 -8.04 0.16 12.48
CA ALA A 98 -8.83 -0.38 11.39
C ALA A 98 -9.00 -1.90 11.50
N LEU A 99 -7.96 -2.64 11.89
CA LEU A 99 -8.05 -4.08 12.14
C LEU A 99 -8.97 -4.42 13.31
N GLN A 100 -8.87 -3.68 14.40
CA GLN A 100 -9.73 -3.87 15.57
C GLN A 100 -11.21 -3.61 15.25
N ALA A 101 -11.49 -2.64 14.38
CA ALA A 101 -12.84 -2.31 13.94
C ALA A 101 -13.50 -3.41 13.08
N LEU A 102 -12.74 -4.36 12.54
CA LEU A 102 -13.29 -5.48 11.77
C LEU A 102 -13.99 -6.53 12.62
N ASP A 103 -13.79 -6.53 13.93
CA ASP A 103 -14.42 -7.47 14.88
C ASP A 103 -14.26 -8.94 14.45
N VAL A 104 -13.03 -9.33 14.15
CA VAL A 104 -12.69 -10.71 13.79
C VAL A 104 -12.08 -11.45 14.98
N PRO A 105 -12.18 -12.81 15.03
CA PRO A 105 -11.59 -13.58 16.13
C PRO A 105 -10.10 -13.32 16.33
N PRO A 106 -9.59 -13.29 17.59
CA PRO A 106 -8.18 -13.00 17.86
C PRO A 106 -7.18 -13.91 17.17
N ALA A 107 -7.55 -15.17 16.91
CA ALA A 107 -6.72 -16.16 16.23
C ALA A 107 -6.82 -16.10 14.70
N THR A 108 -7.46 -15.06 14.13
CA THR A 108 -7.61 -14.92 12.68
C THR A 108 -6.25 -14.82 12.00
N ARG A 109 -6.06 -15.64 10.97
CA ARG A 109 -4.89 -15.55 10.08
C ARG A 109 -5.14 -14.53 8.98
N TRP A 110 -4.13 -13.75 8.67
CA TRP A 110 -4.21 -12.69 7.67
C TRP A 110 -3.38 -13.05 6.45
N ALA A 111 -3.96 -12.81 5.27
CA ALA A 111 -3.20 -12.78 4.02
C ALA A 111 -2.81 -11.33 3.71
N VAL A 112 -1.52 -11.10 3.48
CA VAL A 112 -1.00 -9.80 3.06
C VAL A 112 -0.68 -9.86 1.58
N ARG A 113 -1.25 -8.93 0.80
CA ARG A 113 -1.10 -8.89 -0.65
C ARG A 113 -0.81 -7.46 -1.12
N SER A 114 0.01 -7.34 -2.16
CA SER A 114 0.20 -6.06 -2.85
C SER A 114 -1.05 -5.70 -3.67
N SER A 115 -1.33 -4.41 -3.81
CA SER A 115 -2.40 -3.89 -4.65
C SER A 115 -1.86 -2.66 -5.38
N ALA A 116 -1.46 -2.83 -6.63
CA ALA A 116 -0.92 -1.75 -7.43
C ALA A 116 -2.00 -1.08 -8.29
N THR A 117 -1.82 0.20 -8.60
CA THR A 117 -2.77 0.99 -9.38
C THR A 117 -2.81 0.61 -10.85
N ASN A 118 -1.74 -0.03 -11.35
CA ASN A 118 -1.62 -0.52 -12.73
C ASN A 118 -1.79 -2.04 -12.84
N GLU A 119 -2.00 -2.76 -11.74
CA GLU A 119 -2.42 -4.16 -11.78
C GLU A 119 -3.82 -4.23 -12.37
N ASP A 120 -4.06 -5.17 -13.25
CA ASP A 120 -5.35 -5.40 -13.93
C ASP A 120 -5.75 -4.37 -15.01
N ALA A 121 -4.81 -3.58 -15.53
CA ALA A 121 -5.04 -2.85 -16.78
C ALA A 121 -5.10 -3.79 -18.01
N GLY A 122 -5.77 -4.93 -17.84
CA GLY A 122 -6.24 -5.82 -18.90
C GLY A 122 -5.23 -6.79 -19.51
N ARG A 123 -3.92 -6.78 -19.21
CA ARG A 123 -2.94 -7.66 -19.88
C ARG A 123 -1.70 -8.08 -19.09
N THR A 124 -1.53 -7.72 -17.84
CA THR A 124 -0.36 -8.17 -17.07
C THR A 124 -0.80 -8.72 -15.71
N SER A 125 -0.96 -10.02 -15.69
CA SER A 125 -0.96 -10.78 -14.45
C SER A 125 0.50 -11.09 -14.12
N PHE A 126 0.99 -10.63 -12.98
CA PHE A 126 2.27 -11.03 -12.42
C PHE A 126 2.09 -12.24 -11.53
#